data_2bacf97b70bf7bffa62d0f6e3c054051
#
_entry.id   2bacf97b70bf7bffa62d0f6e3c054051
#
_cell.length_a   1.000
_cell.length_b   1.000
_cell.length_c   1.000
_cell.angle_alpha   90.00
_cell.angle_beta   90.00
_cell.angle_gamma   90.00
#
_symmetry.space_group_name_H-M   'P 1'
#
loop_
_entity.id
_entity.type
_entity.pdbx_description
1 polymer ?
#
loop_
_entity_poly.entity_id
_entity_poly.type
_entity_poly.pdbx_seq_one_letter_code
_entity_poly.pdbx_strand_id
1 'polypeptide(L)'
;GEAYRIAAEEMDQDNSRIAKLSEIFWNEISGIEEIYLNGSFENKVPNITNVSFAYIEGESLIMALKDVAVSSGSACTSASLEPSYVLRALGRADELAHSSIRFSFGRFTTEEEVLMVAETTKKVVNQLRELSPLWDMFKDGVDLEKVEWVTH
;
A
#
# COMPACT_ATOMS: atom_id res chain seq x y z
N GLY A 1 -1.14 -31.52 -8.12
CA GLY A 1 -2.50 -32.12 -8.09
C GLY A 1 -3.15 -31.95 -6.73
N GLU A 2 -2.45 -32.33 -5.66
CA GLU A 2 -2.99 -32.25 -4.29
C GLU A 2 -3.26 -30.79 -3.86
N ALA A 3 -2.34 -29.86 -4.13
CA ALA A 3 -2.55 -28.46 -3.83
C ALA A 3 -3.77 -27.87 -4.55
N TYR A 4 -4.01 -28.30 -5.79
CA TYR A 4 -5.18 -27.87 -6.55
C TYR A 4 -6.49 -28.43 -5.95
N ARG A 5 -6.47 -29.71 -5.51
CA ARG A 5 -7.62 -30.34 -4.84
C ARG A 5 -7.98 -29.58 -3.57
N ILE A 6 -6.99 -29.31 -2.71
CA ILE A 6 -7.18 -28.56 -1.45
C ILE A 6 -7.73 -27.16 -1.76
N ALA A 7 -7.14 -26.46 -2.74
CA ALA A 7 -7.63 -25.15 -3.14
C ALA A 7 -9.09 -25.18 -3.60
N ALA A 8 -9.49 -26.20 -4.38
CA ALA A 8 -10.87 -26.33 -4.84
C ALA A 8 -11.87 -26.59 -3.70
N GLU A 9 -11.44 -27.28 -2.64
CA GLU A 9 -12.29 -27.58 -1.48
C GLU A 9 -12.38 -26.43 -0.46
N GLU A 10 -11.31 -25.65 -0.28
CA GLU A 10 -11.19 -24.70 0.82
C GLU A 10 -11.23 -23.23 0.37
N MET A 11 -11.14 -22.94 -0.95
CA MET A 11 -10.98 -21.60 -1.50
C MET A 11 -12.07 -20.62 -1.04
N ASP A 12 -13.32 -21.05 -1.02
CA ASP A 12 -14.44 -20.16 -0.68
C ASP A 12 -14.38 -19.73 0.79
N GLN A 13 -14.04 -20.67 1.68
CA GLN A 13 -13.87 -20.37 3.09
C GLN A 13 -12.65 -19.49 3.33
N ASP A 14 -11.52 -19.81 2.71
CA ASP A 14 -10.30 -19.02 2.79
C ASP A 14 -10.52 -17.60 2.27
N ASN A 15 -11.11 -17.46 1.08
CA ASN A 15 -11.37 -16.16 0.48
C ASN A 15 -12.30 -15.28 1.35
N SER A 16 -13.34 -15.88 1.93
CA SER A 16 -14.26 -15.16 2.82
C SER A 16 -13.56 -14.66 4.08
N ARG A 17 -12.68 -15.47 4.67
CA ARG A 17 -11.88 -15.09 5.84
C ARG A 17 -10.85 -14.02 5.49
N ILE A 18 -10.12 -14.21 4.40
CA ILE A 18 -9.06 -13.29 3.94
C ILE A 18 -9.65 -11.94 3.55
N ALA A 19 -10.83 -11.91 2.91
CA ALA A 19 -11.53 -10.66 2.60
C ALA A 19 -11.81 -9.84 3.87
N LYS A 20 -12.26 -10.48 4.95
CA LYS A 20 -12.47 -9.81 6.23
C LYS A 20 -11.18 -9.23 6.81
N LEU A 21 -10.06 -9.98 6.76
CA LEU A 21 -8.76 -9.48 7.20
C LEU A 21 -8.32 -8.25 6.40
N SER A 22 -8.54 -8.27 5.09
CA SER A 22 -8.26 -7.15 4.21
C SER A 22 -9.12 -5.91 4.53
N GLU A 23 -10.40 -6.11 4.87
CA GLU A 23 -11.30 -5.04 5.32
C GLU A 23 -10.87 -4.47 6.67
N ILE A 24 -10.53 -5.32 7.64
CA ILE A 24 -10.01 -4.89 8.95
C ILE A 24 -8.78 -4.02 8.76
N PHE A 25 -7.81 -4.49 7.96
CA PHE A 25 -6.60 -3.72 7.67
C PHE A 25 -6.92 -2.34 7.10
N TRP A 26 -7.77 -2.29 6.05
CA TRP A 26 -8.14 -1.01 5.44
C TRP A 26 -8.85 -0.08 6.40
N ASN A 27 -9.81 -0.59 7.18
CA ASN A 27 -10.54 0.21 8.15
C ASN A 27 -9.60 0.83 9.20
N GLU A 28 -8.58 0.07 9.63
CA GLU A 28 -7.58 0.56 10.58
C GLU A 28 -6.71 1.67 10.01
N ILE A 29 -6.27 1.55 8.75
CA ILE A 29 -5.36 2.54 8.17
C ILE A 29 -6.07 3.68 7.46
N SER A 30 -7.33 3.53 7.07
CA SER A 30 -8.07 4.51 6.24
C SER A 30 -8.21 5.90 6.87
N GLY A 31 -8.01 6.01 8.19
CA GLY A 31 -7.93 7.28 8.90
C GLY A 31 -6.60 8.04 8.76
N ILE A 32 -5.58 7.45 8.13
CA ILE A 32 -4.35 8.16 7.81
C ILE A 32 -4.65 9.18 6.70
N GLU A 33 -4.25 10.43 6.91
CA GLU A 33 -4.43 11.52 5.93
C GLU A 33 -3.66 11.20 4.63
N GLU A 34 -4.18 11.58 3.47
CA GLU A 34 -3.51 11.46 2.17
C GLU A 34 -3.00 10.03 1.85
N ILE A 35 -3.83 9.04 2.07
CA ILE A 35 -3.63 7.69 1.54
C ILE A 35 -4.74 7.31 0.56
N TYR A 36 -4.41 6.48 -0.40
CA TYR A 36 -5.30 6.14 -1.50
C TYR A 36 -5.32 4.64 -1.77
N LEU A 37 -6.50 4.03 -1.67
CA LEU A 37 -6.69 2.65 -2.12
C LEU A 37 -6.56 2.59 -3.65
N ASN A 38 -5.73 1.70 -4.15
CA ASN A 38 -5.56 1.45 -5.58
C ASN A 38 -6.49 0.32 -6.03
N GLY A 39 -7.48 0.66 -6.82
CA GLY A 39 -8.59 -0.22 -7.20
C GLY A 39 -9.83 -0.03 -6.32
N SER A 40 -10.66 -1.05 -6.22
CA SER A 40 -11.88 -1.04 -5.39
C SER A 40 -12.03 -2.34 -4.62
N PHE A 41 -12.73 -2.29 -3.47
CA PHE A 41 -13.02 -3.49 -2.69
C PHE A 41 -13.98 -4.46 -3.40
N GLU A 42 -14.82 -3.95 -4.31
CA GLU A 42 -15.80 -4.75 -5.05
C GLU A 42 -15.17 -5.61 -6.14
N ASN A 43 -14.07 -5.12 -6.74
CA ASN A 43 -13.47 -5.72 -7.94
C ASN A 43 -11.98 -6.08 -7.74
N LYS A 44 -11.60 -6.51 -6.55
CA LYS A 44 -10.23 -6.98 -6.26
C LYS A 44 -10.21 -8.44 -5.86
N VAL A 45 -9.06 -9.07 -5.99
CA VAL A 45 -8.82 -10.35 -5.32
C VAL A 45 -8.81 -10.13 -3.81
N PRO A 46 -9.40 -11.03 -2.99
CA PRO A 46 -9.61 -10.80 -1.56
C PRO A 46 -8.31 -10.61 -0.76
N ASN A 47 -7.24 -11.23 -1.22
CA ASN A 47 -5.97 -11.33 -0.50
C ASN A 47 -4.99 -10.19 -0.76
N ILE A 48 -5.33 -9.20 -1.59
CA ILE A 48 -4.42 -8.09 -1.94
C ILE A 48 -5.07 -6.75 -1.63
N THR A 49 -4.36 -5.89 -0.91
CA THR A 49 -4.70 -4.48 -0.74
C THR A 49 -3.50 -3.64 -1.14
N ASN A 50 -3.65 -2.84 -2.18
CA ASN A 50 -2.61 -1.92 -2.65
C ASN A 50 -2.99 -0.50 -2.25
N VAL A 51 -2.08 0.20 -1.58
CA VAL A 51 -2.30 1.55 -1.03
C VAL A 51 -1.14 2.45 -1.42
N SER A 52 -1.44 3.63 -1.92
CA SER A 52 -0.46 4.71 -2.13
C SER A 52 -0.46 5.65 -0.93
N PHE A 53 0.73 6.09 -0.52
CA PHE A 53 0.96 6.98 0.62
C PHE A 53 1.60 8.27 0.13
N ALA A 54 0.84 9.37 0.03
CA ALA A 54 1.38 10.63 -0.44
C ALA A 54 2.46 11.19 0.49
N TYR A 55 3.41 11.92 -0.11
CA TYR A 55 4.51 12.63 0.57
C TYR A 55 5.52 11.72 1.28
N ILE A 56 5.56 10.44 0.89
CA ILE A 56 6.53 9.45 1.36
C ILE A 56 7.13 8.73 0.15
N GLU A 57 8.41 8.48 0.22
CA GLU A 57 9.11 7.67 -0.77
C GLU A 57 8.85 6.17 -0.46
N GLY A 58 8.45 5.39 -1.49
CA GLY A 58 7.97 4.01 -1.31
C GLY A 58 9.04 3.04 -0.81
N GLU A 59 10.30 3.18 -1.24
CA GLU A 59 11.39 2.34 -0.78
C GLU A 59 11.70 2.59 0.70
N SER A 60 11.68 3.86 1.11
CA SER A 60 11.83 4.25 2.51
C SER A 60 10.74 3.64 3.40
N LEU A 61 9.49 3.60 2.89
CA LEU A 61 8.38 2.97 3.60
C LEU A 61 8.57 1.45 3.73
N ILE A 62 9.00 0.76 2.65
CA ILE A 62 9.30 -0.67 2.69
C ILE A 62 10.42 -0.97 3.69
N MET A 63 11.49 -0.19 3.67
CA MET A 63 12.63 -0.36 4.60
C MET A 63 12.24 -0.13 6.06
N ALA A 64 11.35 0.82 6.31
CA ALA A 64 10.87 1.11 7.67
C ALA A 64 9.88 0.05 8.19
N LEU A 65 9.15 -0.64 7.29
CA LEU A 65 8.29 -1.79 7.62
C LEU A 65 9.09 -3.11 7.73
N LYS A 66 10.30 -3.06 8.24
CA LYS A 66 11.31 -4.15 8.27
C LYS A 66 10.82 -5.48 8.83
N ASP A 67 9.81 -5.44 9.73
CA ASP A 67 9.25 -6.63 10.38
C ASP A 67 8.01 -7.16 9.63
N VAL A 68 7.66 -6.56 8.49
CA VAL A 68 6.50 -6.90 7.67
C VAL A 68 6.93 -7.18 6.23
N ALA A 69 6.60 -8.36 5.73
CA ALA A 69 6.85 -8.70 4.33
C ALA A 69 5.82 -8.03 3.41
N VAL A 70 6.21 -6.92 2.82
CA VAL A 70 5.41 -6.16 1.84
C VAL A 70 6.16 -6.06 0.51
N SER A 71 5.51 -5.58 -0.53
CA SER A 71 6.16 -5.29 -1.81
C SER A 71 5.71 -3.95 -2.38
N SER A 72 6.59 -3.33 -3.18
CA SER A 72 6.19 -2.18 -4.00
C SER A 72 5.15 -2.57 -5.03
N GLY A 73 4.39 -1.61 -5.51
CA GLY A 73 3.42 -1.80 -6.60
C GLY A 73 4.07 -2.16 -7.95
N SER A 74 5.38 -2.00 -8.09
CA SER A 74 6.14 -2.10 -9.33
C SER A 74 7.26 -3.13 -9.25
N ALA A 75 6.92 -4.41 -9.08
CA ALA A 75 7.91 -5.49 -8.97
C ALA A 75 8.70 -5.73 -10.28
N CYS A 76 8.17 -5.36 -11.44
CA CYS A 76 8.80 -5.61 -12.75
C CYS A 76 9.70 -4.48 -13.24
N THR A 77 9.68 -3.32 -12.62
CA THR A 77 10.42 -2.13 -13.02
C THR A 77 11.46 -1.69 -12.01
N SER A 78 11.88 -2.58 -11.09
CA SER A 78 12.96 -2.31 -10.14
C SER A 78 14.31 -1.95 -10.81
N ALA A 79 14.44 -2.18 -12.11
CA ALA A 79 15.57 -1.73 -12.93
C ALA A 79 15.29 -0.44 -13.73
N SER A 80 14.04 0.04 -13.79
CA SER A 80 13.66 1.30 -14.41
C SER A 80 12.95 2.18 -13.39
N LEU A 81 13.27 3.48 -13.40
CA LEU A 81 12.61 4.49 -12.55
C LEU A 81 11.15 4.76 -12.97
N GLU A 82 10.55 3.90 -13.81
CA GLU A 82 9.19 4.11 -14.30
C GLU A 82 8.15 3.58 -13.31
N PRO A 83 7.13 4.37 -12.99
CA PRO A 83 6.03 3.91 -12.14
C PRO A 83 5.20 2.83 -12.82
N SER A 84 4.47 2.06 -12.02
CA SER A 84 3.61 0.98 -12.52
C SER A 84 2.58 1.49 -13.55
N TYR A 85 2.63 0.95 -14.77
CA TYR A 85 1.64 1.26 -15.81
C TYR A 85 0.21 0.89 -15.40
N VAL A 86 0.05 -0.08 -14.50
CA VAL A 86 -1.26 -0.46 -13.95
C VAL A 86 -1.81 0.65 -13.07
N LEU A 87 -0.98 1.23 -12.21
CA LEU A 87 -1.41 2.34 -11.34
C LEU A 87 -1.69 3.62 -12.14
N ARG A 88 -0.90 3.88 -13.17
CA ARG A 88 -1.20 4.96 -14.14
C ARG A 88 -2.54 4.73 -14.83
N ALA A 89 -2.84 3.51 -15.26
CA ALA A 89 -4.12 3.17 -15.88
C ALA A 89 -5.31 3.31 -14.92
N LEU A 90 -5.07 3.19 -13.61
CA LEU A 90 -6.05 3.49 -12.55
C LEU A 90 -6.16 5.00 -12.25
N GLY A 91 -5.46 5.86 -12.99
CA GLY A 91 -5.50 7.31 -12.83
C GLY A 91 -4.63 7.86 -11.70
N ARG A 92 -3.65 7.09 -11.19
CA ARG A 92 -2.71 7.58 -10.19
C ARG A 92 -1.59 8.39 -10.84
N ALA A 93 -1.29 9.55 -10.26
CA ALA A 93 -0.10 10.31 -10.60
C ALA A 93 1.17 9.52 -10.29
N ASP A 94 2.27 9.84 -10.96
CA ASP A 94 3.51 9.08 -10.87
C ASP A 94 4.06 9.01 -9.43
N GLU A 95 3.98 10.09 -8.67
CA GLU A 95 4.40 10.17 -7.28
C GLU A 95 3.62 9.16 -6.39
N LEU A 96 2.30 9.09 -6.58
CA LEU A 96 1.44 8.13 -5.87
C LEU A 96 1.68 6.70 -6.32
N ALA A 97 2.03 6.49 -7.58
CA ALA A 97 2.38 5.17 -8.09
C ALA A 97 3.71 4.67 -7.51
N HIS A 98 4.69 5.57 -7.32
CA HIS A 98 5.97 5.25 -6.68
C HIS A 98 5.85 4.97 -5.18
N SER A 99 4.92 5.63 -4.48
CA SER A 99 4.69 5.45 -3.06
C SER A 99 3.69 4.32 -2.73
N SER A 100 3.36 3.45 -3.70
CA SER A 100 2.41 2.38 -3.52
C SER A 100 3.02 1.15 -2.87
N ILE A 101 2.33 0.60 -1.89
CA ILE A 101 2.68 -0.64 -1.19
C ILE A 101 1.56 -1.66 -1.38
N ARG A 102 1.94 -2.89 -1.70
CA ARG A 102 1.04 -4.03 -1.79
C ARG A 102 1.12 -4.86 -0.51
N PHE A 103 0.04 -4.88 0.22
CA PHE A 103 -0.18 -5.79 1.35
C PHE A 103 -0.87 -7.04 0.86
N SER A 104 -0.37 -8.21 1.26
CA SER A 104 -0.92 -9.50 0.86
C SER A 104 -1.24 -10.33 2.10
N PHE A 105 -2.46 -10.84 2.16
CA PHE A 105 -2.97 -11.66 3.27
C PHE A 105 -3.05 -13.11 2.83
N GLY A 106 -2.60 -14.02 3.66
CA GLY A 106 -2.55 -15.43 3.36
C GLY A 106 -3.51 -16.28 4.19
N ARG A 107 -3.54 -17.57 3.87
CA ARG A 107 -4.32 -18.60 4.56
C ARG A 107 -4.03 -18.64 6.07
N PHE A 108 -2.82 -18.36 6.50
CA PHE A 108 -2.38 -18.44 7.89
C PHE A 108 -2.28 -17.11 8.58
N THR A 109 -2.56 -16.00 7.89
CA THR A 109 -2.58 -14.67 8.48
C THR A 109 -3.68 -14.57 9.53
N THR A 110 -3.34 -14.09 10.72
CA THR A 110 -4.27 -13.88 11.84
C THR A 110 -4.76 -12.43 11.89
N GLU A 111 -5.85 -12.19 12.62
CA GLU A 111 -6.36 -10.85 12.85
C GLU A 111 -5.39 -10.02 13.71
N GLU A 112 -4.74 -10.65 14.69
CA GLU A 112 -3.74 -9.99 15.54
C GLU A 112 -2.54 -9.49 14.71
N GLU A 113 -2.07 -10.30 13.76
CA GLU A 113 -1.01 -9.89 12.83
C GLU A 113 -1.46 -8.71 11.96
N VAL A 114 -2.70 -8.73 11.47
CA VAL A 114 -3.27 -7.64 10.66
C VAL A 114 -3.34 -6.34 11.46
N LEU A 115 -3.81 -6.37 12.69
CA LEU A 115 -3.88 -5.21 13.58
C LEU A 115 -2.48 -4.68 13.92
N MET A 116 -1.53 -5.56 14.19
CA MET A 116 -0.13 -5.19 14.44
C MET A 116 0.49 -4.51 13.22
N VAL A 117 0.25 -5.03 12.02
CA VAL A 117 0.74 -4.43 10.76
C VAL A 117 0.09 -3.07 10.52
N ALA A 118 -1.21 -2.93 10.76
CA ALA A 118 -1.91 -1.66 10.61
C ALA A 118 -1.34 -0.60 11.56
N GLU A 119 -1.13 -0.94 12.82
CA GLU A 119 -0.55 -0.02 13.82
C GLU A 119 0.90 0.35 13.46
N THR A 120 1.70 -0.62 13.03
CA THR A 120 3.07 -0.38 12.56
C THR A 120 3.07 0.55 11.35
N THR A 121 2.15 0.36 10.41
CA THR A 121 2.01 1.21 9.22
C THR A 121 1.68 2.65 9.62
N LYS A 122 0.69 2.86 10.50
CA LYS A 122 0.34 4.20 11.02
C LYS A 122 1.57 4.91 11.61
N LYS A 123 2.31 4.21 12.47
CA LYS A 123 3.50 4.75 13.14
C LYS A 123 4.58 5.11 12.14
N VAL A 124 4.91 4.22 11.23
CA VAL A 124 5.98 4.42 10.24
C VAL A 124 5.63 5.55 9.28
N VAL A 125 4.39 5.61 8.79
CA VAL A 125 3.92 6.69 7.91
C VAL A 125 4.07 8.04 8.59
N ASN A 126 3.66 8.17 9.84
CA ASN A 126 3.81 9.43 10.59
C ASN A 126 5.29 9.80 10.75
N GLN A 127 6.15 8.86 11.14
CA GLN A 127 7.59 9.12 11.30
C GLN A 127 8.26 9.56 10.00
N LEU A 128 7.93 8.95 8.86
CA LEU A 128 8.51 9.32 7.57
C LEU A 128 8.01 10.69 7.10
N ARG A 129 6.74 11.04 7.37
CA ARG A 129 6.18 12.35 7.06
C ARG A 129 6.80 13.46 7.88
N GLU A 130 7.11 13.23 9.16
CA GLU A 130 7.83 14.19 10.00
C GLU A 130 9.23 14.53 9.45
N LEU A 131 9.79 13.68 8.60
CA LEU A 131 11.07 13.89 7.94
C LEU A 131 10.94 14.40 6.49
N SER A 132 9.71 14.53 5.98
CA SER A 132 9.44 14.87 4.58
C SER A 132 9.18 16.37 4.42
N PRO A 133 10.05 17.12 3.72
CA PRO A 133 9.79 18.52 3.39
C PRO A 133 8.49 18.73 2.57
N LEU A 134 8.13 17.74 1.75
CA LEU A 134 6.89 17.77 0.96
C LEU A 134 5.65 17.74 1.85
N TRP A 135 5.71 17.01 2.95
CA TRP A 135 4.63 16.95 3.93
C TRP A 135 4.46 18.30 4.64
N ASP A 136 5.57 18.93 5.04
CA ASP A 136 5.54 20.27 5.66
C ASP A 136 4.94 21.28 4.70
N MET A 137 5.38 21.30 3.44
CA MET A 137 4.83 22.19 2.40
C MET A 137 3.32 21.96 2.19
N PHE A 138 2.87 20.71 2.16
CA PHE A 138 1.45 20.37 2.06
C PHE A 138 0.67 20.93 3.29
N LYS A 139 1.16 20.73 4.50
CA LYS A 139 0.53 21.23 5.74
C LYS A 139 0.49 22.76 5.79
N ASP A 140 1.46 23.43 5.18
CA ASP A 140 1.50 24.89 5.04
C ASP A 140 0.59 25.41 3.91
N GLY A 141 -0.11 24.51 3.20
CA GLY A 141 -1.05 24.88 2.14
C GLY A 141 -0.38 25.24 0.81
N VAL A 142 0.86 24.84 0.61
CA VAL A 142 1.58 25.05 -0.65
C VAL A 142 1.02 24.11 -1.73
N ASP A 143 0.64 24.67 -2.86
CA ASP A 143 0.22 23.91 -4.04
C ASP A 143 1.44 23.32 -4.74
N LEU A 144 1.73 22.03 -4.47
CA LEU A 144 2.93 21.35 -4.97
C LEU A 144 2.94 21.17 -6.49
N GLU A 145 1.78 21.23 -7.17
CA GLU A 145 1.71 21.18 -8.64
C GLU A 145 2.24 22.47 -9.28
N LYS A 146 2.30 23.56 -8.54
CA LYS A 146 2.79 24.87 -9.01
C LYS A 146 4.22 25.18 -8.58
N VAL A 147 4.87 24.27 -7.85
CA VAL A 147 6.26 24.46 -7.42
C VAL A 147 7.18 24.18 -8.61
N GLU A 148 7.93 25.20 -9.06
CA GLU A 148 9.00 25.01 -10.04
C GLU A 148 10.20 24.31 -9.38
N TRP A 149 10.36 23.02 -9.65
CA TRP A 149 11.51 22.25 -9.18
C TRP A 149 12.74 22.58 -10.02
N VAL A 150 13.74 23.19 -9.43
CA VAL A 150 15.02 23.46 -10.10
C VAL A 150 15.76 22.13 -10.24
N THR A 151 15.75 21.58 -11.45
CA THR A 151 16.61 20.43 -11.82
C THR A 151 18.05 20.94 -11.97
N HIS A 152 18.93 20.49 -11.11
CA HIS A 152 20.39 20.68 -11.22
C HIS A 152 21.04 19.56 -12.01
#